data_dbcf1954af4cfc69d6d479ef7e4070db
#
_entry.id   dbcf1954af4cfc69d6d479ef7e4070db
#
_cell.length_a   1.000
_cell.length_b   1.000
_cell.length_c   1.000
_cell.angle_alpha   90.00
_cell.angle_beta   90.00
_cell.angle_gamma   90.00
#
_symmetry.space_group_name_H-M   'P 1'
#
loop_
_entity.id
_entity.type
_entity.pdbx_description
1 polymer ?
#
loop_
_entity_poly.entity_id
_entity_poly.type
_entity_poly.pdbx_seq_one_letter_code
_entity_poly.pdbx_strand_id
1 'polypeptide(L)'
;TMDLQEIGTQVELSNTYHLHVRPGDEIVRKMGGLHKFMVWDKPILTDSGGFQVFSLAGLRKIKEEGVQFHSHIDGRIIFMGPEESMQIQSNLASTIAMAFDECAPYPADREYMQNSVDRTTRWLVRCKAEMERLNSLPDTINRHQLLFGINQGGVYEDIRVEHAKKIAELELPGYALGGLAVGESHEQMYYIIEKVVPYLPQEKPIYLMGVGTPANILEAVERGVDFFDCVYPSRNGRHGHVYTKWGKLNLFNAKYELDDMPIEEGCKCPACRTYSRGYIRHLLKAKEMLGMRLCVLHNLYF
;
A
#
# COMPACT_ATOMS: atom_id res chain seq x y z
N THR A 1 -12.71 5.93 -9.68
CA THR A 1 -12.98 4.48 -9.76
C THR A 1 -13.21 4.02 -11.20
N MET A 2 -14.08 4.66 -11.99
CA MET A 2 -14.38 4.25 -13.38
C MET A 2 -13.10 4.05 -14.23
N ASP A 3 -12.16 4.98 -14.19
CA ASP A 3 -10.89 4.85 -14.92
C ASP A 3 -10.08 3.63 -14.48
N LEU A 4 -10.06 3.34 -13.18
CA LEU A 4 -9.36 2.16 -12.64
C LEU A 4 -10.05 0.85 -13.07
N GLN A 5 -11.38 0.84 -13.17
CA GLN A 5 -12.12 -0.29 -13.71
C GLN A 5 -11.81 -0.49 -15.20
N GLU A 6 -11.78 0.60 -15.99
CA GLU A 6 -11.48 0.56 -17.43
C GLU A 6 -10.08 -0.01 -17.73
N ILE A 7 -9.08 0.35 -16.92
CA ILE A 7 -7.71 -0.17 -17.08
C ILE A 7 -7.48 -1.54 -16.45
N GLY A 8 -8.52 -2.14 -15.86
CA GLY A 8 -8.46 -3.50 -15.34
C GLY A 8 -7.85 -3.67 -13.96
N THR A 9 -7.79 -2.61 -13.14
CA THR A 9 -7.33 -2.69 -11.74
C THR A 9 -8.10 -3.77 -10.99
N GLN A 10 -7.40 -4.64 -10.27
CA GLN A 10 -7.99 -5.79 -9.58
C GLN A 10 -8.26 -5.50 -8.11
N VAL A 11 -7.35 -4.82 -7.44
CA VAL A 11 -7.43 -4.46 -6.03
C VAL A 11 -7.07 -2.99 -5.88
N GLU A 12 -7.77 -2.26 -5.02
CA GLU A 12 -7.47 -0.89 -4.67
C GLU A 12 -6.98 -0.82 -3.23
N LEU A 13 -6.00 0.07 -2.95
CA LEU A 13 -5.54 0.35 -1.60
C LEU A 13 -6.09 1.69 -1.13
N SER A 14 -6.68 1.70 0.06
CA SER A 14 -7.12 2.91 0.77
C SER A 14 -6.40 3.07 2.10
N ASN A 15 -6.03 4.32 2.42
CA ASN A 15 -5.22 4.59 3.62
C ASN A 15 -6.09 4.81 4.85
N THR A 16 -5.97 3.94 5.83
CA THR A 16 -6.70 3.97 7.10
C THR A 16 -6.49 5.28 7.85
N TYR A 17 -5.24 5.70 8.05
CA TYR A 17 -4.94 6.94 8.75
C TYR A 17 -5.56 8.17 8.08
N HIS A 18 -5.38 8.32 6.78
CA HIS A 18 -5.91 9.49 6.05
C HIS A 18 -7.42 9.53 6.10
N LEU A 19 -8.10 8.41 5.93
CA LEU A 19 -9.55 8.33 5.97
C LEU A 19 -10.10 8.53 7.39
N HIS A 20 -9.40 8.07 8.42
CA HIS A 20 -9.76 8.35 9.82
C HIS A 20 -9.68 9.84 10.15
N VAL A 21 -8.64 10.53 9.68
CA VAL A 21 -8.47 11.96 9.94
C VAL A 21 -9.44 12.79 9.07
N ARG A 22 -9.65 12.40 7.82
CA ARG A 22 -10.56 13.08 6.89
C ARG A 22 -11.05 12.13 5.79
N PRO A 23 -12.35 11.94 5.63
CA PRO A 23 -13.48 12.63 6.27
C PRO A 23 -13.81 12.15 7.68
N GLY A 24 -13.21 11.04 8.13
CA GLY A 24 -13.54 10.29 9.33
C GLY A 24 -14.18 8.94 8.96
N ASP A 25 -13.68 7.86 9.55
CA ASP A 25 -14.16 6.50 9.29
C ASP A 25 -15.64 6.32 9.67
N GLU A 26 -16.14 7.03 10.69
CA GLU A 26 -17.56 7.06 11.06
C GLU A 26 -18.45 7.64 9.94
N ILE A 27 -17.95 8.62 9.16
CA ILE A 27 -18.69 9.14 8.01
C ILE A 27 -18.75 8.08 6.93
N VAL A 28 -17.62 7.42 6.64
CA VAL A 28 -17.56 6.34 5.65
C VAL A 28 -18.49 5.18 6.06
N ARG A 29 -18.51 4.81 7.36
CA ARG A 29 -19.43 3.81 7.90
C ARG A 29 -20.90 4.19 7.64
N LYS A 30 -21.30 5.42 7.96
CA LYS A 30 -22.67 5.92 7.71
C LYS A 30 -23.04 5.91 6.23
N MET A 31 -22.07 6.05 5.34
CA MET A 31 -22.25 5.96 3.88
C MET A 31 -22.26 4.50 3.36
N GLY A 32 -22.10 3.51 4.25
CA GLY A 32 -22.19 2.08 3.92
C GLY A 32 -20.84 1.43 3.55
N GLY A 33 -19.72 2.00 4.02
CA GLY A 33 -18.38 1.52 3.79
C GLY A 33 -17.77 2.02 2.47
N LEU A 34 -16.47 1.76 2.28
CA LEU A 34 -15.69 2.27 1.14
C LEU A 34 -16.27 1.83 -0.20
N HIS A 35 -16.71 0.58 -0.34
CA HIS A 35 -17.26 0.07 -1.59
C HIS A 35 -18.43 0.92 -2.11
N LYS A 36 -19.35 1.30 -1.23
CA LYS A 36 -20.46 2.20 -1.58
C LYS A 36 -19.99 3.65 -1.73
N PHE A 37 -19.16 4.11 -0.80
CA PHE A 37 -18.70 5.50 -0.76
C PHE A 37 -17.97 5.92 -2.03
N MET A 38 -17.15 5.04 -2.62
CA MET A 38 -16.36 5.34 -3.81
C MET A 38 -16.85 4.62 -5.08
N VAL A 39 -17.94 3.85 -4.99
CA VAL A 39 -18.52 3.07 -6.10
C VAL A 39 -17.47 2.12 -6.71
N TRP A 40 -16.95 1.21 -5.87
CA TRP A 40 -15.98 0.21 -6.24
C TRP A 40 -16.47 -1.17 -5.84
N ASP A 41 -16.57 -2.09 -6.81
CA ASP A 41 -17.16 -3.43 -6.67
C ASP A 41 -16.16 -4.57 -6.52
N LYS A 42 -14.85 -4.24 -6.61
CA LYS A 42 -13.76 -5.21 -6.48
C LYS A 42 -13.12 -5.13 -5.08
N PRO A 43 -12.19 -6.03 -4.73
CA PRO A 43 -11.51 -5.97 -3.44
C PRO A 43 -10.85 -4.61 -3.15
N ILE A 44 -10.97 -4.19 -1.90
CA ILE A 44 -10.27 -3.04 -1.32
C ILE A 44 -9.38 -3.56 -0.19
N LEU A 45 -8.12 -3.17 -0.19
CA LEU A 45 -7.21 -3.35 0.92
C LEU A 45 -7.09 -2.02 1.67
N THR A 46 -7.24 -2.05 2.99
CA THR A 46 -6.88 -0.91 3.85
C THR A 46 -5.55 -1.19 4.53
N ASP A 47 -4.63 -0.21 4.49
CA ASP A 47 -3.39 -0.30 5.25
C ASP A 47 -3.66 -0.24 6.77
N SER A 48 -2.66 -0.55 7.59
CA SER A 48 -2.81 -0.51 9.04
C SER A 48 -2.90 0.90 9.62
N GLY A 49 -2.49 1.92 8.86
CA GLY A 49 -2.20 3.27 9.35
C GLY A 49 -0.83 3.39 10.04
N GLY A 50 -0.16 2.29 10.35
CA GLY A 50 1.12 2.25 11.04
C GLY A 50 2.21 3.04 10.33
N PHE A 51 2.45 2.78 9.05
CA PHE A 51 3.48 3.48 8.28
C PHE A 51 3.31 5.00 8.31
N GLN A 52 2.08 5.52 8.18
CA GLN A 52 1.80 6.96 8.22
C GLN A 52 2.06 7.54 9.60
N VAL A 53 1.71 6.81 10.65
CA VAL A 53 2.03 7.17 12.04
C VAL A 53 3.54 7.26 12.23
N PHE A 54 4.31 6.32 11.66
CA PHE A 54 5.77 6.29 11.79
C PHE A 54 6.48 7.27 10.86
N SER A 55 5.96 7.58 9.69
CA SER A 55 6.59 8.46 8.69
C SER A 55 6.21 9.93 8.82
N LEU A 56 4.98 10.25 9.23
CA LEU A 56 4.45 11.62 9.26
C LEU A 56 4.51 12.28 10.65
N ALA A 57 4.61 11.50 11.71
CA ALA A 57 4.60 12.01 13.06
C ALA A 57 6.02 12.39 13.53
N GLY A 58 6.33 13.69 13.52
CA GLY A 58 7.62 14.20 14.03
C GLY A 58 7.86 13.93 15.53
N LEU A 59 6.79 13.90 16.34
CA LEU A 59 6.81 13.55 17.77
C LEU A 59 5.80 12.43 18.00
N ARG A 60 6.31 11.23 18.26
CA ARG A 60 5.50 10.05 18.58
C ARG A 60 6.00 9.38 19.85
N LYS A 61 5.08 8.82 20.61
CA LYS A 61 5.38 7.97 21.77
C LYS A 61 4.86 6.57 21.49
N ILE A 62 5.78 5.63 21.29
CA ILE A 62 5.49 4.22 21.10
C ILE A 62 5.43 3.55 22.46
N LYS A 63 4.35 2.85 22.75
CA LYS A 63 4.15 2.05 23.96
C LYS A 63 3.63 0.67 23.55
N GLU A 64 3.49 -0.22 24.51
CA GLU A 64 2.92 -1.55 24.27
C GLU A 64 1.43 -1.47 23.87
N GLU A 65 0.71 -0.49 24.41
CA GLU A 65 -0.70 -0.28 24.10
C GLU A 65 -0.93 0.20 22.65
N GLY A 66 -0.01 1.01 22.12
CA GLY A 66 -0.12 1.63 20.79
C GLY A 66 0.77 2.86 20.67
N VAL A 67 0.44 3.75 19.76
CA VAL A 67 1.22 4.94 19.43
C VAL A 67 0.38 6.19 19.60
N GLN A 68 0.91 7.16 20.34
CA GLN A 68 0.34 8.49 20.47
C GLN A 68 1.13 9.49 19.61
N PHE A 69 0.43 10.25 18.80
CA PHE A 69 1.04 11.21 17.87
C PHE A 69 0.11 12.40 17.59
N HIS A 70 0.61 13.39 16.83
CA HIS A 70 -0.17 14.56 16.45
C HIS A 70 -0.61 14.48 14.99
N SER A 71 -1.87 14.78 14.74
CA SER A 71 -2.42 14.89 13.37
C SER A 71 -1.67 15.97 12.59
N HIS A 72 -1.23 15.65 11.39
CA HIS A 72 -0.57 16.60 10.48
C HIS A 72 -1.52 17.65 9.89
N ILE A 73 -2.85 17.48 10.06
CA ILE A 73 -3.86 18.39 9.52
C ILE A 73 -4.21 19.50 10.50
N ASP A 74 -4.48 19.12 11.77
CA ASP A 74 -5.03 20.04 12.79
C ASP A 74 -4.26 20.00 14.11
N GLY A 75 -3.20 19.20 14.21
CA GLY A 75 -2.35 19.10 15.40
C GLY A 75 -2.98 18.38 16.59
N ARG A 76 -4.22 17.87 16.47
CA ARG A 76 -4.85 17.12 17.57
C ARG A 76 -4.07 15.85 17.91
N ILE A 77 -4.12 15.49 19.20
CA ILE A 77 -3.52 14.24 19.64
C ILE A 77 -4.41 13.08 19.22
N ILE A 78 -3.80 12.09 18.56
CA ILE A 78 -4.42 10.84 18.15
C ILE A 78 -3.68 9.70 18.85
N PHE A 79 -4.44 8.74 19.38
CA PHE A 79 -3.93 7.44 19.79
C PHE A 79 -4.38 6.41 18.78
N MET A 80 -3.48 5.52 18.37
CA MET A 80 -3.75 4.40 17.49
C MET A 80 -2.98 3.18 17.97
N GLY A 81 -3.68 2.12 18.23
CA GLY A 81 -3.15 0.81 18.56
C GLY A 81 -3.83 -0.27 17.73
N PRO A 82 -3.59 -1.53 18.04
CA PRO A 82 -4.20 -2.66 17.34
C PRO A 82 -5.72 -2.58 17.28
N GLU A 83 -6.37 -2.35 18.40
CA GLU A 83 -7.83 -2.33 18.49
C GLU A 83 -8.44 -1.13 17.75
N GLU A 84 -7.84 0.07 17.90
CA GLU A 84 -8.29 1.26 17.19
C GLU A 84 -8.13 1.12 15.68
N SER A 85 -7.01 0.57 15.22
CA SER A 85 -6.77 0.32 13.79
C SER A 85 -7.80 -0.65 13.23
N MET A 86 -8.08 -1.75 13.94
CA MET A 86 -9.11 -2.72 13.50
C MET A 86 -10.50 -2.10 13.50
N GLN A 87 -10.86 -1.31 14.51
CA GLN A 87 -12.16 -0.62 14.56
C GLN A 87 -12.33 0.36 13.39
N ILE A 88 -11.29 1.15 13.07
CA ILE A 88 -11.31 2.08 11.94
C ILE A 88 -11.49 1.30 10.62
N GLN A 89 -10.72 0.23 10.41
CA GLN A 89 -10.80 -0.58 9.19
C GLN A 89 -12.15 -1.31 9.08
N SER A 90 -12.74 -1.73 10.19
CA SER A 90 -14.11 -2.28 10.23
C SER A 90 -15.15 -1.24 9.81
N ASN A 91 -15.03 0.01 10.26
CA ASN A 91 -15.89 1.12 9.83
C ASN A 91 -15.74 1.42 8.33
N LEU A 92 -14.51 1.34 7.82
CA LEU A 92 -14.21 1.47 6.39
C LEU A 92 -14.74 0.30 5.56
N ALA A 93 -14.93 -0.86 6.18
CA ALA A 93 -15.49 -2.08 5.58
C ALA A 93 -14.74 -2.58 4.34
N SER A 94 -13.41 -2.50 4.34
CA SER A 94 -12.58 -3.04 3.27
C SER A 94 -12.70 -4.57 3.16
N THR A 95 -12.25 -5.14 2.06
CA THR A 95 -12.18 -6.60 1.89
C THR A 95 -11.04 -7.19 2.72
N ILE A 96 -9.90 -6.51 2.69
CA ILE A 96 -8.66 -6.91 3.39
C ILE A 96 -8.23 -5.77 4.31
N ALA A 97 -8.03 -6.09 5.57
CA ALA A 97 -7.46 -5.20 6.57
C ALA A 97 -6.04 -5.64 6.92
N MET A 98 -5.11 -4.69 6.99
CA MET A 98 -3.74 -4.96 7.43
C MET A 98 -3.63 -4.86 8.95
N ALA A 99 -2.92 -5.78 9.57
CA ALA A 99 -2.64 -5.71 11.00
C ALA A 99 -1.83 -4.45 11.35
N PHE A 100 -2.09 -3.86 12.51
CA PHE A 100 -1.30 -2.72 13.00
C PHE A 100 0.10 -3.20 13.38
N ASP A 101 1.12 -2.58 12.82
CA ASP A 101 2.52 -2.98 12.94
C ASP A 101 3.43 -1.79 13.25
N GLU A 102 4.63 -2.06 13.70
CA GLU A 102 5.68 -1.07 13.81
C GLU A 102 6.63 -1.19 12.62
N CYS A 103 6.58 -0.20 11.71
CA CYS A 103 7.55 -0.08 10.64
C CYS A 103 8.82 0.60 11.18
N ALA A 104 9.83 -0.20 11.51
CA ALA A 104 11.11 0.31 11.98
C ALA A 104 11.82 1.16 10.91
N PRO A 105 12.59 2.20 11.27
CA PRO A 105 13.37 2.99 10.31
C PRO A 105 14.47 2.14 9.67
N TYR A 106 14.98 2.60 8.53
CA TYR A 106 16.17 2.03 7.91
C TYR A 106 17.27 3.10 7.79
N PRO A 107 18.50 2.82 8.22
CA PRO A 107 18.90 1.64 8.98
C PRO A 107 18.41 1.70 10.44
N ALA A 108 18.24 0.54 11.05
CA ALA A 108 18.00 0.39 12.49
C ALA A 108 19.01 -0.60 13.08
N ASP A 109 19.40 -0.41 14.35
CA ASP A 109 20.23 -1.40 15.03
C ASP A 109 19.43 -2.69 15.32
N ARG A 110 20.17 -3.77 15.56
CA ARG A 110 19.60 -5.10 15.70
C ARG A 110 18.69 -5.23 16.93
N GLU A 111 19.06 -4.61 18.05
CA GLU A 111 18.29 -4.69 19.29
C GLU A 111 16.95 -3.97 19.13
N TYR A 112 16.96 -2.76 18.55
CA TYR A 112 15.73 -2.03 18.22
C TYR A 112 14.84 -2.85 17.29
N MET A 113 15.43 -3.43 16.22
CA MET A 113 14.69 -4.24 15.26
C MET A 113 14.02 -5.45 15.93
N GLN A 114 14.72 -6.16 16.80
CA GLN A 114 14.16 -7.31 17.52
C GLN A 114 12.98 -6.87 18.42
N ASN A 115 13.14 -5.79 19.17
CA ASN A 115 12.09 -5.25 20.04
C ASN A 115 10.86 -4.80 19.25
N SER A 116 11.06 -4.19 18.08
CA SER A 116 9.99 -3.76 17.17
C SER A 116 9.22 -4.95 16.60
N VAL A 117 9.92 -5.99 16.16
CA VAL A 117 9.32 -7.22 15.64
C VAL A 117 8.53 -7.97 16.72
N ASP A 118 9.08 -8.09 17.92
CA ASP A 118 8.38 -8.74 19.04
C ASP A 118 7.11 -7.97 19.44
N ARG A 119 7.13 -6.63 19.40
CA ARG A 119 5.94 -5.80 19.59
C ARG A 119 4.93 -6.00 18.48
N THR A 120 5.37 -5.98 17.22
CA THR A 120 4.51 -6.24 16.06
C THR A 120 3.82 -7.59 16.15
N THR A 121 4.53 -8.63 16.63
CA THR A 121 3.94 -9.96 16.85
C THR A 121 2.83 -9.91 17.92
N ARG A 122 3.05 -9.25 19.05
CA ARG A 122 2.02 -9.11 20.10
C ARG A 122 0.82 -8.29 19.61
N TRP A 123 1.08 -7.22 18.86
CA TRP A 123 0.03 -6.40 18.25
C TRP A 123 -0.80 -7.18 17.23
N LEU A 124 -0.18 -8.07 16.45
CA LEU A 124 -0.89 -8.93 15.51
C LEU A 124 -1.90 -9.85 16.21
N VAL A 125 -1.52 -10.44 17.35
CA VAL A 125 -2.44 -11.26 18.15
C VAL A 125 -3.64 -10.44 18.62
N ARG A 126 -3.43 -9.21 19.07
CA ARG A 126 -4.50 -8.28 19.47
C ARG A 126 -5.39 -7.89 18.28
N CYS A 127 -4.78 -7.58 17.11
CA CYS A 127 -5.51 -7.31 15.87
C CYS A 127 -6.43 -8.48 15.48
N LYS A 128 -5.92 -9.72 15.56
CA LYS A 128 -6.70 -10.91 15.24
C LYS A 128 -7.91 -11.06 16.17
N ALA A 129 -7.70 -10.96 17.47
CA ALA A 129 -8.78 -11.06 18.45
C ALA A 129 -9.86 -9.97 18.24
N GLU A 130 -9.41 -8.73 18.00
CA GLU A 130 -10.34 -7.62 17.78
C GLU A 130 -11.08 -7.75 16.44
N MET A 131 -10.42 -8.20 15.36
CA MET A 131 -11.08 -8.46 14.08
C MET A 131 -12.15 -9.56 14.20
N GLU A 132 -11.87 -10.64 14.89
CA GLU A 132 -12.83 -11.71 15.15
C GLU A 132 -14.04 -11.19 15.93
N ARG A 133 -13.79 -10.38 16.96
CA ARG A 133 -14.86 -9.73 17.74
C ARG A 133 -15.72 -8.82 16.85
N LEU A 134 -15.10 -7.95 16.06
CA LEU A 134 -15.81 -7.01 15.17
C LEU A 134 -16.62 -7.74 14.10
N ASN A 135 -16.06 -8.78 13.48
CA ASN A 135 -16.75 -9.60 12.49
C ASN A 135 -17.96 -10.37 13.07
N SER A 136 -17.99 -10.59 14.38
CA SER A 136 -19.14 -11.25 15.06
C SER A 136 -20.30 -10.30 15.33
N LEU A 137 -20.09 -8.98 15.31
CA LEU A 137 -21.12 -8.00 15.63
C LEU A 137 -22.19 -7.91 14.53
N PRO A 138 -23.48 -7.78 14.89
CA PRO A 138 -24.58 -7.77 13.92
C PRO A 138 -24.62 -6.49 13.06
N ASP A 139 -24.07 -5.39 13.55
CA ASP A 139 -24.06 -4.07 12.89
C ASP A 139 -22.76 -3.77 12.11
N THR A 140 -21.85 -4.73 12.05
CA THR A 140 -20.65 -4.64 11.20
C THR A 140 -21.02 -4.75 9.72
N ILE A 141 -20.56 -3.78 8.91
CA ILE A 141 -20.89 -3.70 7.48
C ILE A 141 -20.33 -4.91 6.72
N ASN A 142 -19.02 -5.19 6.90
CA ASN A 142 -18.37 -6.36 6.29
C ASN A 142 -17.95 -7.36 7.38
N ARG A 143 -18.78 -8.33 7.65
CA ARG A 143 -18.54 -9.40 8.65
C ARG A 143 -17.58 -10.50 8.18
N HIS A 144 -17.05 -10.37 6.96
CA HIS A 144 -16.11 -11.29 6.35
C HIS A 144 -14.79 -10.59 5.99
N GLN A 145 -14.47 -9.49 6.68
CA GLN A 145 -13.22 -8.75 6.47
C GLN A 145 -12.03 -9.65 6.82
N LEU A 146 -11.07 -9.75 5.91
CA LEU A 146 -9.89 -10.59 6.05
C LEU A 146 -8.76 -9.81 6.72
N LEU A 147 -8.09 -10.42 7.70
CA LEU A 147 -6.91 -9.84 8.34
C LEU A 147 -5.64 -10.41 7.74
N PHE A 148 -4.75 -9.54 7.24
CA PHE A 148 -3.41 -9.95 6.81
C PHE A 148 -2.36 -9.54 7.86
N GLY A 149 -1.46 -10.48 8.18
CA GLY A 149 -0.31 -10.24 9.05
C GLY A 149 0.85 -9.64 8.27
N ILE A 150 1.67 -8.82 8.93
CA ILE A 150 2.82 -8.16 8.31
C ILE A 150 4.12 -8.72 8.89
N ASN A 151 4.95 -9.33 8.04
CA ASN A 151 6.32 -9.70 8.38
C ASN A 151 7.20 -8.47 8.40
N GLN A 152 7.89 -8.24 9.52
CA GLN A 152 8.86 -7.17 9.73
C GLN A 152 10.24 -7.76 10.09
N GLY A 153 11.30 -6.94 10.13
CA GLY A 153 12.66 -7.37 10.50
C GLY A 153 13.78 -6.68 9.72
N GLY A 154 13.46 -5.65 8.93
CA GLY A 154 14.42 -4.90 8.11
C GLY A 154 15.17 -5.82 7.14
N VAL A 155 16.49 -5.77 7.15
CA VAL A 155 17.38 -6.62 6.35
C VAL A 155 18.06 -7.72 7.16
N TYR A 156 17.58 -7.99 8.39
CA TYR A 156 18.09 -9.06 9.25
C TYR A 156 17.37 -10.38 8.93
N GLU A 157 18.01 -11.26 8.16
CA GLU A 157 17.44 -12.52 7.69
C GLU A 157 16.86 -13.36 8.81
N ASP A 158 17.63 -13.61 9.86
CA ASP A 158 17.23 -14.47 10.97
C ASP A 158 16.01 -13.92 11.74
N ILE A 159 15.95 -12.60 11.97
CA ILE A 159 14.79 -11.93 12.59
C ILE A 159 13.56 -12.10 11.68
N ARG A 160 13.71 -11.87 10.38
CA ARG A 160 12.64 -12.02 9.39
C ARG A 160 12.08 -13.43 9.33
N VAL A 161 12.97 -14.41 9.25
CA VAL A 161 12.60 -15.83 9.17
C VAL A 161 11.87 -16.29 10.44
N GLU A 162 12.40 -15.94 11.61
CA GLU A 162 11.73 -16.27 12.87
C GLU A 162 10.37 -15.58 13.01
N HIS A 163 10.27 -14.33 12.58
CA HIS A 163 8.99 -13.64 12.56
C HIS A 163 8.00 -14.26 11.57
N ALA A 164 8.46 -14.66 10.37
CA ALA A 164 7.59 -15.35 9.40
C ALA A 164 6.99 -16.64 9.98
N LYS A 165 7.80 -17.46 10.66
CA LYS A 165 7.32 -18.66 11.35
C LYS A 165 6.27 -18.33 12.42
N LYS A 166 6.53 -17.33 13.27
CA LYS A 166 5.60 -16.92 14.33
C LYS A 166 4.25 -16.45 13.79
N ILE A 167 4.26 -15.62 12.72
CA ILE A 167 2.99 -15.14 12.15
C ILE A 167 2.25 -16.21 11.36
N ALA A 168 2.97 -17.18 10.76
CA ALA A 168 2.36 -18.32 10.08
C ALA A 168 1.55 -19.21 11.04
N GLU A 169 1.98 -19.37 12.30
CA GLU A 169 1.25 -20.12 13.33
C GLU A 169 -0.13 -19.53 13.66
N LEU A 170 -0.37 -18.26 13.29
CA LEU A 170 -1.67 -17.61 13.52
C LEU A 170 -2.73 -17.97 12.47
N GLU A 171 -2.36 -18.73 11.43
CA GLU A 171 -3.27 -19.22 10.38
C GLU A 171 -4.15 -18.11 9.77
N LEU A 172 -3.51 -17.00 9.34
CA LEU A 172 -4.20 -15.85 8.77
C LEU A 172 -4.63 -16.11 7.31
N PRO A 173 -5.64 -15.35 6.81
CA PRO A 173 -6.06 -15.41 5.41
C PRO A 173 -4.98 -15.01 4.39
N GLY A 174 -3.98 -14.24 4.80
CA GLY A 174 -2.87 -13.80 3.96
C GLY A 174 -1.77 -13.10 4.75
N TYR A 175 -0.66 -12.85 4.10
CA TYR A 175 0.55 -12.30 4.72
C TYR A 175 1.15 -11.20 3.87
N ALA A 176 1.83 -10.25 4.50
CA ALA A 176 2.55 -9.20 3.83
C ALA A 176 4.02 -9.14 4.25
N LEU A 177 4.86 -8.66 3.36
CA LEU A 177 6.25 -8.29 3.61
C LEU A 177 6.31 -6.76 3.74
N GLY A 178 6.46 -6.25 4.95
CA GLY A 178 6.58 -4.84 5.24
C GLY A 178 8.01 -4.40 5.54
N GLY A 179 8.26 -3.09 5.63
CA GLY A 179 9.56 -2.54 5.99
C GLY A 179 10.69 -2.86 5.00
N LEU A 180 10.34 -3.03 3.71
CA LEU A 180 11.24 -3.10 2.57
C LEU A 180 10.97 -1.90 1.64
N ALA A 181 11.89 -1.64 0.70
CA ALA A 181 11.89 -0.44 -0.17
C ALA A 181 11.91 0.88 0.64
N VAL A 182 12.62 0.88 1.76
CA VAL A 182 12.76 2.03 2.67
C VAL A 182 14.18 2.60 2.69
N GLY A 183 15.07 2.12 1.79
CA GLY A 183 16.44 2.64 1.64
C GLY A 183 17.52 1.59 1.43
N GLU A 184 17.20 0.31 1.59
CA GLU A 184 18.09 -0.80 1.24
C GLU A 184 18.27 -0.93 -0.27
N SER A 185 19.27 -1.69 -0.71
CA SER A 185 19.45 -1.97 -2.14
C SER A 185 18.40 -2.95 -2.67
N HIS A 186 18.15 -2.95 -3.97
CA HIS A 186 17.23 -3.91 -4.59
C HIS A 186 17.69 -5.35 -4.37
N GLU A 187 19.00 -5.60 -4.42
CA GLU A 187 19.58 -6.92 -4.18
C GLU A 187 19.30 -7.41 -2.75
N GLN A 188 19.41 -6.51 -1.75
CA GLN A 188 19.07 -6.84 -0.37
C GLN A 188 17.57 -7.14 -0.22
N MET A 189 16.72 -6.33 -0.86
CA MET A 189 15.27 -6.56 -0.86
C MET A 189 14.94 -7.93 -1.46
N TYR A 190 15.47 -8.26 -2.64
CA TYR A 190 15.23 -9.56 -3.30
C TYR A 190 15.75 -10.74 -2.47
N TYR A 191 16.94 -10.57 -1.88
CA TYR A 191 17.51 -11.57 -0.99
C TYR A 191 16.58 -11.87 0.20
N ILE A 192 16.07 -10.83 0.86
CA ILE A 192 15.15 -10.98 2.00
C ILE A 192 13.85 -11.66 1.56
N ILE A 193 13.26 -11.28 0.44
CA ILE A 193 12.05 -11.92 -0.10
C ILE A 193 12.29 -13.41 -0.29
N GLU A 194 13.39 -13.78 -0.96
CA GLU A 194 13.77 -15.18 -1.22
C GLU A 194 13.94 -16.00 0.07
N LYS A 195 14.47 -15.38 1.14
CA LYS A 195 14.68 -16.05 2.43
C LYS A 195 13.41 -16.17 3.26
N VAL A 196 12.45 -15.27 3.11
CA VAL A 196 11.27 -15.20 3.98
C VAL A 196 10.09 -15.98 3.41
N VAL A 197 9.81 -15.83 2.11
CA VAL A 197 8.63 -16.42 1.45
C VAL A 197 8.49 -17.93 1.70
N PRO A 198 9.55 -18.76 1.69
CA PRO A 198 9.41 -20.21 1.97
C PRO A 198 8.87 -20.56 3.35
N TYR A 199 8.88 -19.63 4.32
CA TYR A 199 8.37 -19.85 5.67
C TYR A 199 6.94 -19.33 5.87
N LEU A 200 6.35 -18.71 4.85
CA LEU A 200 4.94 -18.33 4.84
C LEU A 200 4.10 -19.42 4.15
N PRO A 201 2.83 -19.61 4.55
CA PRO A 201 1.94 -20.59 3.91
C PRO A 201 1.77 -20.33 2.41
N GLN A 202 2.20 -21.28 1.58
CA GLN A 202 2.26 -21.13 0.12
C GLN A 202 0.88 -21.10 -0.55
N GLU A 203 -0.16 -21.58 0.13
CA GLU A 203 -1.55 -21.54 -0.32
C GLU A 203 -2.26 -20.22 0.04
N LYS A 204 -1.57 -19.30 0.72
CA LYS A 204 -2.09 -17.99 1.11
C LYS A 204 -1.42 -16.90 0.29
N PRO A 205 -2.16 -15.83 -0.08
CA PRO A 205 -1.59 -14.72 -0.82
C PRO A 205 -0.51 -13.99 -0.02
N ILE A 206 0.57 -13.65 -0.71
CA ILE A 206 1.71 -12.88 -0.18
C ILE A 206 1.75 -11.51 -0.85
N TYR A 207 1.68 -10.48 -0.05
CA TYR A 207 1.66 -9.08 -0.45
C TYR A 207 2.98 -8.38 -0.14
N LEU A 208 3.64 -7.78 -1.14
CA LEU A 208 4.83 -6.94 -0.94
C LEU A 208 4.43 -5.47 -0.89
N MET A 209 4.57 -4.86 0.28
CA MET A 209 4.09 -3.50 0.55
C MET A 209 5.00 -2.42 -0.07
N GLY A 210 4.39 -1.46 -0.75
CA GLY A 210 5.08 -0.26 -1.25
C GLY A 210 5.99 -0.46 -2.46
N VAL A 211 5.98 -1.63 -3.10
CA VAL A 211 6.84 -2.00 -4.23
C VAL A 211 6.01 -2.21 -5.49
N GLY A 212 6.36 -1.73 -6.67
CA GLY A 212 7.63 -1.16 -7.01
C GLY A 212 7.72 -0.72 -8.46
N THR A 213 8.92 -0.68 -9.01
CA THR A 213 9.13 -0.53 -10.45
C THR A 213 8.72 -1.81 -11.19
N PRO A 214 8.50 -1.77 -12.53
CA PRO A 214 8.20 -2.98 -13.29
C PRO A 214 9.21 -4.11 -13.07
N ALA A 215 10.49 -3.80 -13.00
CA ALA A 215 11.54 -4.78 -12.71
C ALA A 215 11.41 -5.38 -11.30
N ASN A 216 11.16 -4.55 -10.28
CA ASN A 216 10.97 -5.03 -8.91
C ASN A 216 9.77 -5.98 -8.79
N ILE A 217 8.68 -5.71 -9.53
CA ILE A 217 7.50 -6.57 -9.54
C ILE A 217 7.84 -7.94 -10.10
N LEU A 218 8.51 -8.00 -11.26
CA LEU A 218 8.91 -9.26 -11.89
C LEU A 218 9.83 -10.09 -10.99
N GLU A 219 10.85 -9.45 -10.42
CA GLU A 219 11.79 -10.10 -9.49
C GLU A 219 11.10 -10.62 -8.21
N ALA A 220 10.10 -9.90 -7.72
CA ALA A 220 9.36 -10.34 -6.53
C ALA A 220 8.36 -11.46 -6.85
N VAL A 221 7.69 -11.42 -8.02
CA VAL A 221 6.81 -12.51 -8.49
C VAL A 221 7.60 -13.81 -8.67
N GLU A 222 8.80 -13.75 -9.24
CA GLU A 222 9.70 -14.90 -9.36
C GLU A 222 10.00 -15.56 -8.01
N ARG A 223 9.97 -14.77 -6.91
CA ARG A 223 10.22 -15.21 -5.54
C ARG A 223 8.96 -15.54 -4.75
N GLY A 224 7.79 -15.60 -5.42
CA GLY A 224 6.54 -16.05 -4.82
C GLY A 224 5.67 -14.96 -4.19
N VAL A 225 5.84 -13.70 -4.58
CA VAL A 225 4.92 -12.61 -4.20
C VAL A 225 3.74 -12.54 -5.16
N ASP A 226 2.53 -12.38 -4.64
CA ASP A 226 1.29 -12.45 -5.42
C ASP A 226 0.74 -11.08 -5.82
N PHE A 227 0.87 -10.05 -4.97
CA PHE A 227 0.34 -8.72 -5.29
C PHE A 227 1.08 -7.59 -4.58
N PHE A 228 0.83 -6.37 -5.03
CA PHE A 228 1.64 -5.19 -4.76
C PHE A 228 0.78 -3.95 -4.64
N ASP A 229 1.26 -2.95 -3.91
CA ASP A 229 0.89 -1.55 -4.07
C ASP A 229 2.14 -0.71 -4.32
N CYS A 230 2.00 0.38 -5.04
CA CYS A 230 3.08 1.34 -5.17
C CYS A 230 2.57 2.72 -5.60
N VAL A 231 3.05 3.76 -4.92
CA VAL A 231 2.79 5.14 -5.33
C VAL A 231 3.61 5.54 -6.58
N TYR A 232 4.62 4.76 -6.92
CA TYR A 232 5.62 5.13 -7.93
C TYR A 232 5.04 5.37 -9.33
N PRO A 233 4.14 4.51 -9.88
CA PRO A 233 3.50 4.78 -11.17
C PRO A 233 2.72 6.08 -11.20
N SER A 234 1.91 6.33 -10.19
CA SER A 234 1.11 7.55 -10.11
C SER A 234 1.95 8.80 -9.79
N ARG A 235 2.95 8.69 -8.90
CA ARG A 235 3.89 9.78 -8.60
C ARG A 235 4.67 10.17 -9.84
N ASN A 236 5.25 9.23 -10.57
CA ASN A 236 5.95 9.49 -11.83
C ASN A 236 5.03 10.13 -12.88
N GLY A 237 3.82 9.58 -13.05
CA GLY A 237 2.83 10.12 -13.99
C GLY A 237 2.50 11.60 -13.70
N ARG A 238 2.26 11.95 -12.43
CA ARG A 238 2.03 13.35 -12.04
C ARG A 238 3.21 14.28 -12.36
N HIS A 239 4.42 13.75 -12.48
CA HIS A 239 5.62 14.50 -12.86
C HIS A 239 5.99 14.30 -14.35
N GLY A 240 5.04 13.85 -15.18
CA GLY A 240 5.22 13.68 -16.62
C GLY A 240 6.18 12.56 -17.03
N HIS A 241 6.53 11.67 -16.09
CA HIS A 241 7.32 10.49 -16.39
C HIS A 241 6.41 9.30 -16.66
N VAL A 242 6.54 8.70 -17.84
CA VAL A 242 5.73 7.57 -18.27
C VAL A 242 6.60 6.37 -18.65
N TYR A 243 6.08 5.16 -18.40
CA TYR A 243 6.75 3.91 -18.76
C TYR A 243 6.39 3.51 -20.19
N THR A 244 7.35 2.90 -20.86
CA THR A 244 7.14 2.22 -22.14
C THR A 244 8.02 0.98 -22.17
N LYS A 245 7.72 0.02 -23.05
CA LYS A 245 8.58 -1.16 -23.26
C LYS A 245 10.02 -0.83 -23.69
N TRP A 246 10.28 0.41 -24.10
CA TRP A 246 11.60 0.90 -24.48
C TRP A 246 12.28 1.72 -23.38
N GLY A 247 11.65 1.85 -22.23
CA GLY A 247 12.15 2.63 -21.10
C GLY A 247 11.24 3.79 -20.72
N LYS A 248 11.74 4.63 -19.82
CA LYS A 248 10.99 5.75 -19.24
C LYS A 248 11.15 7.02 -20.09
N LEU A 249 10.03 7.68 -20.40
CA LEU A 249 10.02 8.97 -21.09
C LEU A 249 9.69 10.07 -20.08
N ASN A 250 10.29 11.26 -20.28
CA ASN A 250 9.90 12.49 -19.60
C ASN A 250 9.20 13.40 -20.61
N LEU A 251 7.88 13.48 -20.53
CA LEU A 251 7.06 14.25 -21.48
C LEU A 251 7.22 15.77 -21.35
N PHE A 252 7.92 16.28 -20.32
CA PHE A 252 8.31 17.70 -20.29
C PHE A 252 9.40 18.07 -21.30
N ASN A 253 10.13 17.08 -21.86
CA ASN A 253 11.21 17.35 -22.81
C ASN A 253 10.71 18.05 -24.08
N ALA A 254 11.50 19.02 -24.58
CA ALA A 254 11.15 19.82 -25.75
C ALA A 254 10.94 18.99 -27.03
N LYS A 255 11.65 17.87 -27.16
CA LYS A 255 11.54 16.98 -28.32
C LYS A 255 10.12 16.44 -28.58
N TYR A 256 9.23 16.48 -27.57
CA TYR A 256 7.85 16.03 -27.70
C TYR A 256 6.86 17.15 -28.05
N GLU A 257 7.35 18.36 -28.34
CA GLU A 257 6.48 19.52 -28.59
C GLU A 257 5.61 19.37 -29.85
N LEU A 258 6.20 18.80 -30.89
CA LEU A 258 5.54 18.53 -32.18
C LEU A 258 5.33 17.01 -32.41
N ASP A 259 5.39 16.21 -31.34
CA ASP A 259 5.27 14.75 -31.43
C ASP A 259 3.77 14.36 -31.43
N ASP A 260 3.27 13.93 -32.57
CA ASP A 260 1.89 13.50 -32.77
C ASP A 260 1.64 12.02 -32.40
N MET A 261 2.69 11.29 -32.00
CA MET A 261 2.60 9.88 -31.60
C MET A 261 1.98 9.73 -30.20
N PRO A 262 1.33 8.58 -29.91
CA PRO A 262 0.90 8.23 -28.56
C PRO A 262 2.10 8.03 -27.62
N ILE A 263 1.85 7.98 -26.29
CA ILE A 263 2.91 7.67 -25.33
C ILE A 263 3.63 6.38 -25.74
N GLU A 264 2.88 5.34 -26.06
CA GLU A 264 3.41 4.09 -26.59
C GLU A 264 2.55 3.58 -27.72
N GLU A 265 3.18 3.28 -28.86
CA GLU A 265 2.51 2.74 -30.02
C GLU A 265 1.98 1.32 -29.74
N GLY A 266 0.72 1.07 -30.12
CA GLY A 266 0.03 -0.17 -29.85
C GLY A 266 -0.54 -0.33 -28.43
N CYS A 267 -0.26 0.59 -27.53
CA CYS A 267 -0.86 0.62 -26.19
C CYS A 267 -2.37 0.94 -26.30
N LYS A 268 -3.19 0.19 -25.55
CA LYS A 268 -4.65 0.32 -25.57
C LYS A 268 -5.23 1.15 -24.43
N CYS A 269 -4.38 1.78 -23.59
CA CYS A 269 -4.87 2.63 -22.51
C CYS A 269 -5.63 3.86 -23.07
N PRO A 270 -6.55 4.47 -22.29
CA PRO A 270 -7.32 5.63 -22.73
C PRO A 270 -6.44 6.80 -23.22
N ALA A 271 -5.30 7.03 -22.58
CA ALA A 271 -4.37 8.08 -22.98
C ALA A 271 -3.80 7.85 -24.39
N CYS A 272 -3.26 6.64 -24.66
CA CYS A 272 -2.62 6.31 -25.91
C CYS A 272 -3.60 6.17 -27.07
N ARG A 273 -4.85 5.75 -26.81
CA ARG A 273 -5.89 5.65 -27.86
C ARG A 273 -6.35 7.00 -28.38
N THR A 274 -6.16 8.07 -27.60
CA THR A 274 -6.83 9.35 -27.87
C THR A 274 -5.87 10.50 -28.08
N TYR A 275 -4.75 10.53 -27.36
CA TYR A 275 -3.92 11.74 -27.24
C TYR A 275 -2.47 11.52 -27.67
N SER A 276 -1.90 12.56 -28.30
CA SER A 276 -0.49 12.60 -28.68
C SER A 276 0.41 13.02 -27.51
N ARG A 277 1.69 12.69 -27.58
CA ARG A 277 2.72 13.17 -26.65
C ARG A 277 2.80 14.68 -26.62
N GLY A 278 2.66 15.33 -27.78
CA GLY A 278 2.65 16.80 -27.89
C GLY A 278 1.51 17.43 -27.12
N TYR A 279 0.29 16.91 -27.25
CA TYR A 279 -0.86 17.42 -26.50
C TYR A 279 -0.72 17.17 -24.98
N ILE A 280 -0.31 15.97 -24.58
CA ILE A 280 -0.09 15.68 -23.16
C ILE A 280 1.00 16.59 -22.58
N ARG A 281 2.10 16.80 -23.32
CA ARG A 281 3.13 17.77 -22.94
C ARG A 281 2.57 19.18 -22.75
N HIS A 282 1.73 19.66 -23.68
CA HIS A 282 1.07 20.94 -23.56
C HIS A 282 0.27 21.04 -22.24
N LEU A 283 -0.56 20.06 -21.94
CA LEU A 283 -1.33 20.01 -20.70
C LEU A 283 -0.45 20.04 -19.45
N LEU A 284 0.64 19.26 -19.44
CA LEU A 284 1.60 19.25 -18.33
C LEU A 284 2.28 20.62 -18.15
N LYS A 285 2.69 21.28 -19.25
CA LYS A 285 3.29 22.62 -19.23
C LYS A 285 2.30 23.68 -18.76
N ALA A 286 1.04 23.57 -19.16
CA ALA A 286 -0.06 24.42 -18.70
C ALA A 286 -0.52 24.09 -17.27
N LYS A 287 0.04 23.07 -16.63
CA LYS A 287 -0.34 22.57 -15.29
C LYS A 287 -1.80 22.10 -15.20
N GLU A 288 -2.36 21.65 -16.33
CA GLU A 288 -3.68 21.06 -16.38
C GLU A 288 -3.69 19.69 -15.74
N MET A 289 -4.62 19.43 -14.82
CA MET A 289 -4.73 18.14 -14.13
C MET A 289 -4.99 16.96 -15.08
N LEU A 290 -5.64 17.21 -16.23
CA LEU A 290 -5.86 16.17 -17.24
C LEU A 290 -4.54 15.58 -17.74
N GLY A 291 -3.49 16.39 -17.95
CA GLY A 291 -2.18 15.90 -18.38
C GLY A 291 -1.58 14.91 -17.36
N MET A 292 -1.66 15.25 -16.08
CA MET A 292 -1.21 14.36 -15.00
C MET A 292 -2.04 13.05 -14.96
N ARG A 293 -3.38 13.17 -15.06
CA ARG A 293 -4.29 12.01 -15.07
C ARG A 293 -3.99 11.05 -16.22
N LEU A 294 -3.77 11.57 -17.43
CA LEU A 294 -3.46 10.76 -18.62
C LEU A 294 -2.13 9.99 -18.44
N CYS A 295 -1.10 10.63 -17.89
CA CYS A 295 0.17 9.99 -17.59
C CYS A 295 0.01 8.89 -16.52
N VAL A 296 -0.78 9.14 -15.46
CA VAL A 296 -1.06 8.16 -14.41
C VAL A 296 -1.82 6.95 -14.95
N LEU A 297 -2.87 7.19 -15.74
CA LEU A 297 -3.66 6.12 -16.38
C LEU A 297 -2.79 5.24 -17.27
N HIS A 298 -1.89 5.85 -18.07
CA HIS A 298 -0.97 5.09 -18.89
C HIS A 298 -0.03 4.22 -18.03
N ASN A 299 0.57 4.80 -16.99
CA ASN A 299 1.50 4.06 -16.12
C ASN A 299 0.83 2.91 -15.35
N LEU A 300 -0.42 3.08 -14.91
CA LEU A 300 -1.16 2.02 -14.24
C LEU A 300 -1.65 0.93 -15.19
N TYR A 301 -1.88 1.28 -16.45
CA TYR A 301 -2.24 0.31 -17.49
C TYR A 301 -1.03 -0.51 -17.95
N PHE A 302 0.17 0.11 -17.99
CA PHE A 302 1.43 -0.51 -18.41
C PHE A 302 1.79 -1.70 -17.53
#